data_d5c6a4c182556cfc8b1482490aab060d
#
_entry.id   d5c6a4c182556cfc8b1482490aab060d
#
_cell.length_a   1.000
_cell.length_b   1.000
_cell.length_c   1.000
_cell.angle_alpha   90.00
_cell.angle_beta   90.00
_cell.angle_gamma   90.00
#
_symmetry.space_group_name_H-M   'P 1'
#
loop_
_entity.id
_entity.type
_entity.pdbx_description
1 polymer ?
#
loop_
_entity_poly.entity_id
_entity_poly.type
_entity_poly.pdbx_seq_one_letter_code
_entity_poly.pdbx_strand_id
1 'polypeptide(L)'
;MAQIPDPADVLSRVPVQLFIGGQWRPATGDRTFPVTDPATGRTLAEVADAGPAEGVAALAAAAGVAEAWARTSPRQRADLLRAAYDAVMARLE
;
A
#
# COMPACT_ATOMS: atom_id res chain seq x y z
N MET A 1 -13.59 -24.13 11.71
CA MET A 1 -12.65 -23.92 10.60
C MET A 1 -12.93 -22.58 9.97
N ALA A 2 -11.91 -21.75 9.83
CA ALA A 2 -12.09 -20.45 9.21
C ALA A 2 -12.44 -20.61 7.73
N GLN A 3 -13.42 -19.89 7.26
CA GLN A 3 -13.83 -19.90 5.86
C GLN A 3 -12.84 -19.08 5.04
N ILE A 4 -12.38 -19.62 3.92
CA ILE A 4 -11.52 -18.89 2.99
C ILE A 4 -12.40 -17.82 2.30
N PRO A 5 -12.05 -16.53 2.37
CA PRO A 5 -12.85 -15.50 1.73
C PRO A 5 -12.81 -15.65 0.21
N ASP A 6 -13.88 -15.21 -0.45
CA ASP A 6 -13.91 -15.16 -1.91
C ASP A 6 -12.83 -14.18 -2.40
N PRO A 7 -11.96 -14.60 -3.31
CA PRO A 7 -10.95 -13.71 -3.88
C PRO A 7 -11.52 -12.39 -4.41
N ALA A 8 -12.70 -12.42 -5.01
CA ALA A 8 -13.34 -11.21 -5.52
C ALA A 8 -13.65 -10.20 -4.41
N ASP A 9 -14.11 -10.68 -3.25
CA ASP A 9 -14.37 -9.83 -2.10
C ASP A 9 -13.10 -9.17 -1.57
N VAL A 10 -12.01 -9.91 -1.51
CA VAL A 10 -10.72 -9.39 -1.07
C VAL A 10 -10.22 -8.33 -2.06
N LEU A 11 -10.24 -8.66 -3.35
CA LEU A 11 -9.74 -7.78 -4.41
C LEU A 11 -10.52 -6.46 -4.48
N SER A 12 -11.81 -6.48 -4.22
CA SER A 12 -12.64 -5.26 -4.24
C SER A 12 -12.23 -4.24 -3.18
N ARG A 13 -11.53 -4.67 -2.14
CA ARG A 13 -11.10 -3.83 -1.02
C ARG A 13 -9.63 -3.45 -1.06
N VAL A 14 -8.88 -3.97 -2.03
CA VAL A 14 -7.45 -3.67 -2.17
C VAL A 14 -7.28 -2.44 -3.05
N PRO A 15 -6.63 -1.39 -2.55
CA PRO A 15 -6.34 -0.22 -3.38
C PRO A 15 -5.41 -0.58 -4.54
N VAL A 16 -5.65 0.03 -5.70
CA VAL A 16 -4.88 -0.23 -6.93
C VAL A 16 -4.09 0.98 -7.40
N GLN A 17 -4.13 2.06 -6.64
CA GLN A 17 -3.40 3.30 -6.94
C GLN A 17 -2.05 3.33 -6.22
N LEU A 18 -1.26 4.35 -6.51
CA LEU A 18 0.00 4.60 -5.83
C LEU A 18 -0.25 5.26 -4.47
N PHE A 19 0.50 4.86 -3.46
CA PHE A 19 0.44 5.49 -2.14
C PHE A 19 1.70 6.33 -1.94
N ILE A 20 1.58 7.64 -2.12
CA ILE A 20 2.71 8.57 -2.04
C ILE A 20 2.30 9.75 -1.17
N GLY A 21 3.16 10.12 -0.20
CA GLY A 21 2.90 11.26 0.66
C GLY A 21 1.64 11.11 1.52
N GLY A 22 1.28 9.89 1.89
CA GLY A 22 0.09 9.62 2.70
C GLY A 22 -1.21 9.61 1.92
N GLN A 23 -1.17 9.65 0.60
CA GLN A 23 -2.37 9.70 -0.25
C GLN A 23 -2.31 8.67 -1.38
N TRP A 24 -3.47 8.11 -1.70
CA TRP A 24 -3.65 7.27 -2.87
C TRP A 24 -3.88 8.14 -4.10
N ARG A 25 -3.16 7.87 -5.18
CA ARG A 25 -3.29 8.63 -6.42
C ARG A 25 -2.99 7.76 -7.64
N PRO A 26 -3.56 8.11 -8.82
CA PRO A 26 -3.24 7.39 -10.05
C PRO A 26 -1.83 7.73 -10.53
N ALA A 27 -1.31 6.91 -11.43
CA ALA A 27 -0.09 7.22 -12.17
C ALA A 27 -0.36 8.35 -13.18
N THR A 28 0.71 8.99 -13.65
CA THR A 28 0.61 10.01 -14.70
C THR A 28 -0.06 9.42 -15.94
N GLY A 29 -1.08 10.12 -16.46
CA GLY A 29 -1.86 9.66 -17.60
C GLY A 29 -2.77 8.48 -17.29
N ASP A 30 -3.04 8.23 -16.02
CA ASP A 30 -3.90 7.12 -15.55
C ASP A 30 -3.46 5.75 -16.08
N ARG A 31 -2.16 5.59 -16.35
CA ARG A 31 -1.63 4.33 -16.87
C ARG A 31 -1.75 3.23 -15.83
N THR A 32 -2.11 2.06 -16.30
CA THR A 32 -2.22 0.86 -15.48
C THR A 32 -1.57 -0.32 -16.18
N PHE A 33 -1.30 -1.38 -15.41
CA PHE A 33 -0.93 -2.67 -15.97
C PHE A 33 -1.71 -3.77 -15.26
N PRO A 34 -1.98 -4.89 -15.96
CA PRO A 34 -2.73 -5.98 -15.36
C PRO A 34 -1.85 -6.82 -14.42
N VAL A 35 -2.43 -7.24 -13.30
CA VAL A 35 -1.87 -8.26 -12.43
C VAL A 35 -2.65 -9.54 -12.68
N THR A 36 -1.97 -10.60 -13.06
CA THR A 36 -2.61 -11.86 -13.44
C THR A 36 -2.42 -12.93 -12.38
N ASP A 37 -3.42 -13.79 -12.26
CA ASP A 37 -3.33 -15.00 -11.44
C ASP A 37 -2.43 -16.00 -12.17
N PRO A 38 -1.30 -16.39 -11.59
CA PRO A 38 -0.39 -17.33 -12.26
C PRO A 38 -0.97 -18.72 -12.44
N ALA A 39 -1.98 -19.09 -11.65
CA ALA A 39 -2.60 -20.41 -11.76
C ALA A 39 -3.62 -20.49 -12.90
N THR A 40 -4.31 -19.39 -13.22
CA THR A 40 -5.39 -19.39 -14.22
C THR A 40 -5.12 -18.50 -15.42
N GLY A 41 -4.16 -17.57 -15.32
CA GLY A 41 -3.91 -16.54 -16.32
C GLY A 41 -4.94 -15.42 -16.36
N ARG A 42 -5.91 -15.42 -15.45
CA ARG A 42 -6.94 -14.37 -15.38
C ARG A 42 -6.37 -13.09 -14.80
N THR A 43 -6.84 -11.95 -15.31
CA THR A 43 -6.51 -10.65 -14.71
C THR A 43 -7.25 -10.49 -13.40
N LEU A 44 -6.48 -10.26 -12.31
CA LEU A 44 -7.03 -10.01 -10.99
C LEU A 44 -7.40 -8.55 -10.80
N ALA A 45 -6.56 -7.64 -11.28
CA ALA A 45 -6.75 -6.20 -11.13
C ALA A 45 -5.88 -5.46 -12.14
N GLU A 46 -6.27 -4.21 -12.41
CA GLU A 46 -5.45 -3.24 -13.12
C GLU A 46 -4.86 -2.29 -12.08
N VAL A 47 -3.54 -2.26 -11.94
CA VAL A 47 -2.87 -1.43 -10.94
C VAL A 47 -2.13 -0.27 -11.60
N ALA A 48 -1.93 0.81 -10.85
CA ALA A 48 -1.26 2.00 -11.36
C ALA A 48 0.16 1.67 -11.85
N ASP A 49 0.49 2.10 -13.06
CA ASP A 49 1.80 1.92 -13.67
C ASP A 49 2.64 3.18 -13.47
N ALA A 50 3.46 3.17 -12.42
CA ALA A 50 4.29 4.31 -12.06
C ALA A 50 5.43 4.50 -13.06
N GLY A 51 5.69 5.76 -13.42
CA GLY A 51 6.83 6.14 -14.22
C GLY A 51 7.94 6.81 -13.37
N PRO A 52 9.00 7.31 -14.03
CA PRO A 52 10.10 7.98 -13.31
C PRO A 52 9.66 9.18 -12.48
N ALA A 53 8.67 9.94 -12.94
CA ALA A 53 8.15 11.10 -12.21
C ALA A 53 7.54 10.71 -10.87
N GLU A 54 6.81 9.61 -10.83
CA GLU A 54 6.22 9.10 -9.59
C GLU A 54 7.29 8.56 -8.65
N GLY A 55 8.34 7.94 -9.20
CA GLY A 55 9.49 7.50 -8.40
C GLY A 55 10.19 8.67 -7.72
N VAL A 56 10.40 9.77 -8.44
CA VAL A 56 10.97 11.00 -7.87
C VAL A 56 10.05 11.58 -6.81
N ALA A 57 8.75 11.63 -7.06
CA ALA A 57 7.77 12.14 -6.09
C ALA A 57 7.76 11.30 -4.80
N ALA A 58 7.83 9.97 -4.93
CA ALA A 58 7.89 9.07 -3.78
C ALA A 58 9.15 9.29 -2.96
N LEU A 59 10.30 9.43 -3.63
CA LEU A 59 11.57 9.72 -2.97
C LEU A 59 11.53 11.07 -2.25
N ALA A 60 10.99 12.09 -2.89
CA ALA A 60 10.85 13.43 -2.29
C ALA A 60 9.96 13.40 -1.05
N ALA A 61 8.85 12.67 -1.09
CA ALA A 61 7.96 12.51 0.06
C ALA A 61 8.67 11.83 1.22
N ALA A 62 9.41 10.76 0.96
CA ALA A 62 10.17 10.05 1.97
C ALA A 62 11.30 10.91 2.55
N ALA A 63 12.06 11.59 1.70
CA ALA A 63 13.14 12.48 2.13
C ALA A 63 12.62 13.65 2.96
N GLY A 64 11.45 14.17 2.62
CA GLY A 64 10.83 15.30 3.31
C GLY A 64 10.46 15.02 4.77
N VAL A 65 10.27 13.75 5.14
CA VAL A 65 9.92 13.37 6.52
C VAL A 65 11.05 12.69 7.26
N ALA A 66 12.15 12.36 6.58
CA ALA A 66 13.23 11.56 7.15
C ALA A 66 13.86 12.24 8.39
N GLU A 67 14.08 13.54 8.34
CA GLU A 67 14.70 14.29 9.43
C GLU A 67 13.79 14.33 10.67
N ALA A 68 12.52 14.64 10.48
CA ALA A 68 11.55 14.66 11.57
C ALA A 68 11.39 13.26 12.19
N TRP A 69 11.34 12.23 11.35
CA TRP A 69 11.27 10.86 11.83
C TRP A 69 12.49 10.46 12.63
N ALA A 70 13.67 10.88 12.19
CA ALA A 70 14.93 10.59 12.90
C ALA A 70 14.94 11.18 14.31
N ARG A 71 14.19 12.25 14.55
CA ARG A 71 14.09 12.89 15.88
C ARG A 71 13.04 12.28 16.78
N THR A 72 12.24 11.35 16.30
CA THR A 72 11.24 10.70 17.15
C THR A 72 11.95 9.85 18.21
N SER A 73 11.37 9.83 19.43
CA SER A 73 11.92 9.02 20.51
C SER A 73 11.69 7.54 20.28
N PRO A 74 12.50 6.66 20.89
CA PRO A 74 12.22 5.22 20.85
C PRO A 74 10.82 4.88 21.35
N ARG A 75 10.31 5.60 22.33
CA ARG A 75 8.96 5.42 22.88
C ARG A 75 7.90 5.71 21.84
N GLN A 76 8.02 6.81 21.09
CA GLN A 76 7.07 7.16 20.04
C GLN A 76 7.07 6.12 18.92
N ARG A 77 8.24 5.61 18.54
CA ARG A 77 8.35 4.55 17.54
C ARG A 77 7.71 3.26 18.01
N ALA A 78 7.92 2.91 19.29
CA ALA A 78 7.32 1.72 19.89
C ALA A 78 5.80 1.84 19.93
N ASP A 79 5.27 3.01 20.26
CA ASP A 79 3.83 3.25 20.29
C ASP A 79 3.21 3.11 18.90
N LEU A 80 3.88 3.58 17.85
CA LEU A 80 3.42 3.42 16.47
C LEU A 80 3.41 1.96 16.03
N LEU A 81 4.46 1.21 16.36
CA LEU A 81 4.52 -0.22 16.07
C LEU A 81 3.43 -0.98 16.84
N ARG A 82 3.16 -0.61 18.08
CA ARG A 82 2.09 -1.21 18.86
C ARG A 82 0.73 -0.93 18.26
N ALA A 83 0.50 0.29 17.79
CA ALA A 83 -0.74 0.65 17.10
C ALA A 83 -0.93 -0.18 15.83
N ALA A 84 0.15 -0.39 15.07
CA ALA A 84 0.11 -1.26 13.88
C ALA A 84 -0.22 -2.71 14.25
N TYR A 85 0.38 -3.23 15.31
CA TYR A 85 0.07 -4.56 15.84
C TYR A 85 -1.41 -4.67 16.21
N ASP A 86 -1.93 -3.71 16.95
CA ASP A 86 -3.34 -3.72 17.37
C ASP A 86 -4.29 -3.69 16.17
N ALA A 87 -3.95 -2.90 15.13
CA ALA A 87 -4.75 -2.83 13.90
C ALA A 87 -4.76 -4.17 13.14
N VAL A 88 -3.62 -4.85 13.06
CA VAL A 88 -3.52 -6.17 12.43
C VAL A 88 -4.33 -7.20 13.22
N MET A 89 -4.16 -7.21 14.55
CA MET A 89 -4.85 -8.17 15.41
C MET A 89 -6.37 -8.00 15.39
N ALA A 90 -6.85 -6.78 15.22
CA ALA A 90 -8.28 -6.50 15.09
C ALA A 90 -8.89 -7.07 13.81
N ARG A 91 -8.06 -7.40 12.82
CA ARG A 91 -8.47 -7.97 11.52
C ARG A 91 -8.05 -9.44 11.36
N LEU A 92 -7.67 -10.08 12.45
CA LEU A 92 -7.22 -11.46 12.42
C LEU A 92 -8.42 -12.39 12.31
N GLU A 93 -8.77 -12.77 11.07
CA GLU A 93 -9.83 -13.73 10.78
C GLU A 93 -9.42 -14.70 9.68
#